data_cca3920b9509e0f6494e7b0942d7f651
#
_entry.id   cca3920b9509e0f6494e7b0942d7f651
#
_cell.length_a   1.000
_cell.length_b   1.000
_cell.length_c   1.000
_cell.angle_alpha   90.00
_cell.angle_beta   90.00
_cell.angle_gamma   90.00
#
_symmetry.space_group_name_H-M   'P 1'
#
loop_
_entity.id
_entity.type
_entity.pdbx_description
1 polymer ?
#
loop_
_entity_poly.entity_id
_entity_poly.type
_entity_poly.pdbx_seq_one_letter_code
_entity_poly.pdbx_strand_id
1 'polypeptide(L)'
;MALENQPVQAGADGSAAANGRVVAIDAGHQAKGNSEKEPIGPGSSTMKAKVAAGAEGISTKLPEYKLTLSVSQKLRRILEERGYKVIMIRESNDVNLSNAERAEIANKSGASIFVRVHANSLDNNSVHGTLSMCQTAKNPYNGNLHAKSYSLSKKITDYVCAATGFKNRGVQETDSMSG
;
A
#
# COMPACT_ATOMS: atom_id res chain seq x y z
N MET A 1 -25.71 10.29 15.93
CA MET A 1 -24.90 11.49 15.67
C MET A 1 -24.26 11.30 14.32
N ALA A 2 -24.67 12.08 13.33
CA ALA A 2 -24.06 12.09 12.01
C ALA A 2 -22.73 12.84 12.10
N LEU A 3 -21.66 12.20 11.66
CA LEU A 3 -20.38 12.87 11.50
C LEU A 3 -20.47 13.74 10.24
N GLU A 4 -20.65 15.03 10.42
CA GLU A 4 -20.52 16.00 9.34
C GLU A 4 -19.11 15.95 8.77
N ASN A 5 -19.03 15.67 7.49
CA ASN A 5 -17.81 15.77 6.69
C ASN A 5 -17.38 17.24 6.62
N GLN A 6 -16.49 17.66 7.51
CA GLN A 6 -15.77 18.90 7.32
C GLN A 6 -14.78 18.71 6.16
N PRO A 7 -14.79 19.55 5.14
CA PRO A 7 -13.80 19.50 4.08
C PRO A 7 -12.44 19.89 4.67
N VAL A 8 -11.47 18.97 4.57
CA VAL A 8 -10.07 19.31 4.81
C VAL A 8 -9.72 20.41 3.81
N GLN A 9 -9.49 21.62 4.29
CA GLN A 9 -8.97 22.70 3.47
C GLN A 9 -7.60 22.29 2.96
N ALA A 10 -7.56 21.88 1.70
CA ALA A 10 -6.31 21.79 0.96
C ALA A 10 -5.77 23.22 0.84
N GLY A 11 -4.61 23.46 1.43
CA GLY A 11 -3.88 24.69 1.20
C GLY A 11 -3.71 24.89 -0.31
N ALA A 12 -4.41 25.89 -0.82
CA ALA A 12 -4.28 26.33 -2.20
C ALA A 12 -2.91 27.00 -2.33
N ASP A 13 -1.95 26.29 -2.92
CA ASP A 13 -0.79 26.91 -3.52
C ASP A 13 -0.38 26.14 -4.78
N GLY A 14 -0.54 26.83 -5.86
CA GLY A 14 0.20 26.61 -7.08
C GLY A 14 -0.31 25.47 -7.96
N SER A 15 -0.69 25.81 -9.17
CA SER A 15 -0.79 24.88 -10.29
C SER A 15 0.42 23.93 -10.26
N ALA A 16 0.20 22.71 -9.82
CA ALA A 16 1.21 21.66 -9.91
C ALA A 16 1.44 21.44 -11.41
N ALA A 17 2.47 22.06 -11.95
CA ALA A 17 3.00 21.66 -13.23
C ALA A 17 3.15 20.15 -13.17
N ALA A 18 2.61 19.45 -14.17
CA ALA A 18 2.69 17.99 -14.26
C ALA A 18 4.16 17.60 -14.03
N ASN A 19 4.48 17.09 -12.85
CA ASN A 19 5.87 16.85 -12.46
C ASN A 19 6.45 15.59 -13.09
N GLY A 20 5.68 14.95 -14.00
CA GLY A 20 6.06 13.76 -14.73
C GLY A 20 6.34 12.52 -13.86
N ARG A 21 6.15 12.63 -12.55
CA ARG A 21 6.42 11.51 -11.63
C ARG A 21 5.33 10.46 -11.69
N VAL A 22 5.75 9.23 -11.77
CA VAL A 22 4.86 8.06 -11.79
C VAL A 22 4.77 7.45 -10.40
N VAL A 23 3.56 7.18 -9.94
CA VAL A 23 3.27 6.45 -8.69
C VAL A 23 2.55 5.16 -9.04
N ALA A 24 3.10 4.03 -8.63
CA ALA A 24 2.41 2.74 -8.71
C ALA A 24 1.66 2.47 -7.40
N ILE A 25 0.38 2.10 -7.50
CA ILE A 25 -0.47 1.77 -6.36
C ILE A 25 -0.93 0.33 -6.47
N ASP A 26 -0.61 -0.47 -5.47
CA ASP A 26 -1.10 -1.83 -5.32
C ASP A 26 -2.17 -1.91 -4.23
N ALA A 27 -3.40 -2.15 -4.63
CA ALA A 27 -4.46 -2.52 -3.72
C ALA A 27 -4.23 -3.97 -3.27
N GLY A 28 -3.81 -4.18 -2.02
CA GLY A 28 -3.47 -5.49 -1.49
C GLY A 28 -4.57 -6.52 -1.66
N HIS A 29 -4.18 -7.77 -1.81
CA HIS A 29 -5.08 -8.92 -2.01
C HIS A 29 -5.94 -8.87 -3.27
N GLN A 30 -6.85 -9.82 -3.40
CA GLN A 30 -7.83 -10.00 -4.48
C GLN A 30 -8.94 -10.95 -4.02
N ALA A 31 -10.02 -11.09 -4.78
CA ALA A 31 -11.19 -11.86 -4.35
C ALA A 31 -10.88 -13.33 -4.01
N LYS A 32 -9.96 -13.95 -4.74
CA LYS A 32 -9.52 -15.33 -4.49
C LYS A 32 -8.02 -15.36 -4.23
N GLY A 33 -7.62 -15.93 -3.10
CA GLY A 33 -6.21 -16.23 -2.83
C GLY A 33 -5.68 -17.29 -3.80
N ASN A 34 -4.35 -17.30 -3.96
CA ASN A 34 -3.63 -18.35 -4.71
C ASN A 34 -2.55 -18.91 -3.79
N SER A 35 -2.74 -20.16 -3.35
CA SER A 35 -1.84 -20.87 -2.43
C SER A 35 -0.64 -21.51 -3.09
N GLU A 36 -0.57 -21.53 -4.44
CA GLU A 36 0.63 -21.90 -5.14
C GLU A 36 1.83 -21.10 -4.64
N LYS A 37 3.00 -21.64 -4.75
CA LYS A 37 4.21 -21.03 -4.19
C LYS A 37 5.01 -20.27 -5.23
N GLU A 38 5.59 -19.17 -4.80
CA GLU A 38 6.57 -18.39 -5.53
C GLU A 38 7.71 -17.96 -4.59
N PRO A 39 8.92 -17.67 -5.10
CA PRO A 39 10.00 -17.09 -4.29
C PRO A 39 9.61 -15.73 -3.71
N ILE A 40 10.09 -15.41 -2.52
CA ILE A 40 9.87 -14.08 -1.91
C ILE A 40 10.62 -12.95 -2.62
N GLY A 41 11.57 -13.27 -3.48
CA GLY A 41 12.36 -12.33 -4.28
C GLY A 41 13.22 -13.07 -5.29
N PRO A 42 13.85 -12.37 -6.23
CA PRO A 42 14.67 -12.97 -7.28
C PRO A 42 15.78 -13.88 -6.73
N GLY A 43 15.81 -15.14 -7.14
CA GLY A 43 16.81 -16.11 -6.69
C GLY A 43 16.67 -16.61 -5.25
N SER A 44 15.61 -16.23 -4.53
CA SER A 44 15.37 -16.70 -3.16
C SER A 44 14.91 -18.16 -3.16
N SER A 45 15.46 -18.96 -2.25
CA SER A 45 14.97 -20.31 -1.95
C SER A 45 13.76 -20.31 -1.01
N THR A 46 13.46 -19.18 -0.36
CA THR A 46 12.30 -19.05 0.51
C THR A 46 11.04 -18.86 -0.31
N MET A 47 10.08 -19.76 -0.11
CA MET A 47 8.85 -19.81 -0.88
C MET A 47 7.66 -19.35 -0.06
N LYS A 48 6.79 -18.54 -0.65
CA LYS A 48 5.51 -18.08 -0.05
C LYS A 48 4.34 -18.35 -1.00
N ALA A 49 3.13 -18.28 -0.47
CA ALA A 49 1.94 -18.28 -1.31
C ALA A 49 1.95 -17.06 -2.25
N LYS A 50 1.56 -17.26 -3.51
CA LYS A 50 1.48 -16.21 -4.53
C LYS A 50 0.68 -15.00 -4.06
N VAL A 51 -0.48 -15.23 -3.45
CA VAL A 51 -1.28 -14.17 -2.86
C VAL A 51 -2.25 -14.73 -1.81
N ALA A 52 -2.35 -14.11 -0.66
CA ALA A 52 -3.37 -14.43 0.34
C ALA A 52 -4.70 -13.73 0.01
N ALA A 53 -5.80 -14.29 0.48
CA ALA A 53 -7.13 -13.67 0.32
C ALA A 53 -7.31 -12.36 1.11
N GLY A 54 -6.47 -12.14 2.12
CA GLY A 54 -6.59 -11.00 3.03
C GLY A 54 -7.48 -11.29 4.24
N ALA A 55 -7.65 -10.30 5.07
CA ALA A 55 -8.48 -10.34 6.26
C ALA A 55 -9.94 -9.94 5.95
N GLU A 56 -10.81 -10.10 6.94
CA GLU A 56 -12.18 -9.59 6.91
C GLU A 56 -12.48 -8.88 8.23
N GLY A 57 -13.14 -7.75 8.17
CA GLY A 57 -13.56 -7.03 9.36
C GLY A 57 -14.56 -7.82 10.19
N ILE A 58 -14.26 -8.08 11.47
CA ILE A 58 -15.09 -8.93 12.34
C ILE A 58 -16.52 -8.39 12.44
N SER A 59 -16.68 -7.09 12.63
CA SER A 59 -18.00 -6.44 12.78
C SER A 59 -18.60 -6.03 11.43
N THR A 60 -17.77 -5.52 10.53
CA THR A 60 -18.26 -4.96 9.25
C THR A 60 -18.47 -6.00 8.17
N LYS A 61 -17.88 -7.19 8.33
CA LYS A 61 -17.85 -8.24 7.29
C LYS A 61 -17.31 -7.72 5.94
N LEU A 62 -16.54 -6.64 5.97
CA LEU A 62 -15.92 -6.07 4.79
C LEU A 62 -14.59 -6.78 4.54
N PRO A 63 -14.44 -7.48 3.39
CA PRO A 63 -13.18 -8.10 3.03
C PRO A 63 -12.10 -7.06 2.73
N GLU A 64 -10.87 -7.34 3.15
CA GLU A 64 -9.72 -6.44 2.97
C GLU A 64 -9.52 -6.05 1.51
N TYR A 65 -9.62 -6.99 0.57
CA TYR A 65 -9.40 -6.71 -0.85
C TYR A 65 -10.39 -5.67 -1.44
N LYS A 66 -11.61 -5.58 -0.90
CA LYS A 66 -12.60 -4.55 -1.29
C LYS A 66 -12.23 -3.19 -0.73
N LEU A 67 -11.83 -3.16 0.55
CA LEU A 67 -11.41 -1.93 1.22
C LEU A 67 -10.16 -1.35 0.54
N THR A 68 -9.14 -2.17 0.34
CA THR A 68 -7.87 -1.72 -0.26
C THR A 68 -8.07 -1.17 -1.67
N LEU A 69 -8.92 -1.79 -2.49
CA LEU A 69 -9.23 -1.26 -3.82
C LEU A 69 -9.96 0.09 -3.74
N SER A 70 -10.95 0.22 -2.86
CA SER A 70 -11.69 1.48 -2.67
C SER A 70 -10.76 2.63 -2.23
N VAL A 71 -9.87 2.36 -1.27
CA VAL A 71 -8.88 3.35 -0.80
C VAL A 71 -7.90 3.71 -1.93
N SER A 72 -7.39 2.72 -2.65
CA SER A 72 -6.43 2.92 -3.74
C SER A 72 -7.03 3.74 -4.90
N GLN A 73 -8.29 3.51 -5.25
CA GLN A 73 -8.98 4.29 -6.27
C GLN A 73 -9.18 5.77 -5.87
N LYS A 74 -9.48 6.02 -4.59
CA LYS A 74 -9.56 7.38 -4.05
C LYS A 74 -8.18 8.06 -4.06
N LEU A 75 -7.14 7.34 -3.65
CA LEU A 75 -5.76 7.83 -3.69
C LEU A 75 -5.32 8.15 -5.13
N ARG A 76 -5.61 7.26 -6.09
CA ARG A 76 -5.37 7.50 -7.52
C ARG A 76 -5.95 8.83 -7.95
N ARG A 77 -7.24 9.05 -7.74
CA ARG A 77 -7.92 10.29 -8.16
C ARG A 77 -7.24 11.54 -7.59
N ILE A 78 -6.94 11.54 -6.28
CA ILE A 78 -6.29 12.67 -5.62
C ILE A 78 -4.87 12.94 -6.19
N LEU A 79 -4.12 11.89 -6.52
CA LEU A 79 -2.79 12.04 -7.10
C LEU A 79 -2.87 12.54 -8.54
N GLU A 80 -3.80 12.04 -9.35
CA GLU A 80 -4.02 12.49 -10.73
C GLU A 80 -4.45 13.96 -10.76
N GLU A 81 -5.35 14.39 -9.88
CA GLU A 81 -5.74 15.80 -9.69
C GLU A 81 -4.54 16.71 -9.32
N ARG A 82 -3.49 16.13 -8.72
CA ARG A 82 -2.23 16.82 -8.40
C ARG A 82 -1.12 16.68 -9.44
N GLY A 83 -1.45 16.19 -10.63
CA GLY A 83 -0.54 16.07 -11.75
C GLY A 83 0.43 14.88 -11.71
N TYR A 84 0.21 13.90 -10.86
CA TYR A 84 0.96 12.64 -10.91
C TYR A 84 0.38 11.71 -11.96
N LYS A 85 1.23 10.94 -12.62
CA LYS A 85 0.79 9.78 -13.39
C LYS A 85 0.65 8.60 -12.43
N VAL A 86 -0.52 7.95 -12.43
CA VAL A 86 -0.77 6.81 -11.55
C VAL A 86 -0.91 5.52 -12.35
N ILE A 87 -0.25 4.47 -11.88
CA ILE A 87 -0.38 3.10 -12.38
C ILE A 87 -1.02 2.27 -11.28
N MET A 88 -2.20 1.77 -11.53
CA MET A 88 -2.86 0.80 -10.65
C MET A 88 -2.40 -0.62 -10.99
N ILE A 89 -1.94 -1.37 -10.00
CA ILE A 89 -1.55 -2.78 -10.21
C ILE A 89 -2.77 -3.65 -10.48
N ARG A 90 -3.90 -3.34 -9.86
CA ARG A 90 -5.21 -3.90 -10.21
C ARG A 90 -6.31 -2.86 -10.12
N GLU A 91 -7.30 -2.97 -10.98
CA GLU A 91 -8.47 -2.09 -11.02
C GLU A 91 -9.78 -2.84 -10.69
N SER A 92 -9.68 -4.15 -10.55
CA SER A 92 -10.81 -5.01 -10.18
C SER A 92 -10.44 -5.96 -9.04
N ASN A 93 -11.45 -6.56 -8.43
CA ASN A 93 -11.25 -7.58 -7.40
C ASN A 93 -11.07 -8.99 -8.00
N ASP A 94 -11.60 -9.21 -9.19
CA ASP A 94 -11.51 -10.47 -9.92
C ASP A 94 -10.28 -10.48 -10.83
N VAL A 95 -9.14 -10.73 -10.21
CA VAL A 95 -7.83 -10.89 -10.86
C VAL A 95 -7.12 -12.09 -10.26
N ASN A 96 -6.10 -12.60 -10.94
CA ASN A 96 -5.20 -13.64 -10.40
C ASN A 96 -3.76 -13.17 -10.60
N LEU A 97 -3.33 -12.21 -9.78
CA LEU A 97 -1.99 -11.64 -9.78
C LEU A 97 -1.22 -12.09 -8.55
N SER A 98 -0.09 -12.70 -8.75
CA SER A 98 0.84 -13.05 -7.67
C SER A 98 1.57 -11.81 -7.13
N ASN A 99 2.19 -11.92 -5.95
CA ASN A 99 2.99 -10.82 -5.41
C ASN A 99 4.21 -10.48 -6.28
N ALA A 100 4.83 -11.48 -6.92
CA ALA A 100 5.93 -11.26 -7.86
C ALA A 100 5.45 -10.50 -9.11
N GLU A 101 4.31 -10.88 -9.70
CA GLU A 101 3.73 -10.19 -10.85
C GLU A 101 3.37 -8.74 -10.52
N ARG A 102 2.83 -8.48 -9.31
CA ARG A 102 2.53 -7.12 -8.83
C ARG A 102 3.78 -6.26 -8.75
N ALA A 103 4.87 -6.80 -8.19
CA ALA A 103 6.16 -6.11 -8.15
C ALA A 103 6.72 -5.88 -9.55
N GLU A 104 6.59 -6.84 -10.45
CA GLU A 104 7.05 -6.72 -11.83
C GLU A 104 6.30 -5.63 -12.60
N ILE A 105 4.98 -5.54 -12.46
CA ILE A 105 4.17 -4.46 -13.05
C ILE A 105 4.66 -3.10 -12.53
N ALA A 106 4.87 -2.96 -11.22
CA ALA A 106 5.38 -1.74 -10.61
C ALA A 106 6.77 -1.37 -11.17
N ASN A 107 7.70 -2.33 -11.25
CA ASN A 107 9.05 -2.12 -11.76
C ASN A 107 9.06 -1.70 -13.25
N LYS A 108 8.23 -2.33 -14.06
CA LYS A 108 8.11 -2.02 -15.50
C LYS A 108 7.41 -0.68 -15.77
N SER A 109 6.65 -0.16 -14.81
CA SER A 109 5.89 1.08 -14.98
C SER A 109 6.76 2.34 -14.99
N GLY A 110 8.03 2.24 -14.57
CA GLY A 110 8.91 3.39 -14.35
C GLY A 110 8.51 4.25 -13.15
N ALA A 111 7.74 3.68 -12.22
CA ALA A 111 7.29 4.40 -11.02
C ALA A 111 8.45 4.85 -10.14
N SER A 112 8.41 6.10 -9.70
CA SER A 112 9.34 6.64 -8.72
C SER A 112 8.98 6.22 -7.28
N ILE A 113 7.72 5.85 -7.08
CA ILE A 113 7.15 5.44 -5.79
C ILE A 113 6.23 4.24 -6.04
N PHE A 114 6.38 3.22 -5.21
CA PHE A 114 5.45 2.09 -5.13
C PHE A 114 4.81 2.05 -3.74
N VAL A 115 3.49 2.10 -3.70
CA VAL A 115 2.70 2.06 -2.45
C VAL A 115 1.75 0.87 -2.49
N ARG A 116 1.83 0.01 -1.48
CA ARG A 116 0.88 -1.10 -1.27
C ARG A 116 -0.06 -0.74 -0.13
N VAL A 117 -1.35 -0.84 -0.38
CA VAL A 117 -2.40 -0.54 0.60
C VAL A 117 -2.93 -1.85 1.19
N HIS A 118 -2.92 -1.95 2.50
CA HIS A 118 -3.40 -3.10 3.27
C HIS A 118 -4.22 -2.66 4.48
N ALA A 119 -5.04 -3.57 5.00
CA ALA A 119 -5.69 -3.47 6.30
C ALA A 119 -5.24 -4.67 7.15
N ASN A 120 -4.31 -4.45 8.06
CA ASN A 120 -3.76 -5.51 8.89
C ASN A 120 -4.80 -6.07 9.86
N SER A 121 -4.69 -7.35 10.21
CA SER A 121 -5.47 -8.02 11.25
C SER A 121 -4.57 -8.61 12.31
N LEU A 122 -5.03 -8.59 13.55
CA LEU A 122 -4.34 -9.18 14.70
C LEU A 122 -5.38 -9.77 15.66
N ASP A 123 -5.05 -10.89 16.29
CA ASP A 123 -5.90 -11.54 17.30
C ASP A 123 -5.86 -10.82 18.66
N ASN A 124 -5.68 -9.51 18.64
CA ASN A 124 -5.62 -8.67 19.83
C ASN A 124 -6.39 -7.36 19.60
N ASN A 125 -7.56 -7.26 20.22
CA ASN A 125 -8.47 -6.12 20.09
C ASN A 125 -7.89 -4.79 20.62
N SER A 126 -6.86 -4.82 21.47
CA SER A 126 -6.22 -3.61 21.97
C SER A 126 -5.29 -2.96 20.92
N VAL A 127 -4.92 -3.70 19.88
CA VAL A 127 -4.03 -3.21 18.83
C VAL A 127 -4.83 -2.59 17.69
N HIS A 128 -4.72 -1.28 17.57
CA HIS A 128 -5.36 -0.49 16.51
C HIS A 128 -4.45 0.65 16.09
N GLY A 129 -4.75 1.27 14.95
CA GLY A 129 -4.01 2.42 14.43
C GLY A 129 -3.34 2.15 13.09
N THR A 130 -2.55 3.12 12.64
CA THR A 130 -1.87 3.09 11.35
C THR A 130 -0.39 2.78 11.55
N LEU A 131 0.14 1.91 10.72
CA LEU A 131 1.58 1.67 10.57
C LEU A 131 1.94 1.65 9.08
N SER A 132 3.18 1.93 8.77
CA SER A 132 3.76 1.64 7.46
C SER A 132 4.86 0.59 7.60
N MET A 133 5.18 -0.07 6.51
CA MET A 133 6.28 -1.01 6.43
C MET A 133 7.22 -0.63 5.30
N CYS A 134 8.53 -0.85 5.49
CA CYS A 134 9.51 -0.77 4.41
C CYS A 134 10.59 -1.84 4.60
N GLN A 135 11.40 -2.06 3.57
CA GLN A 135 12.54 -2.97 3.63
C GLN A 135 13.61 -2.43 4.58
N THR A 136 14.48 -3.33 5.07
CA THR A 136 15.67 -2.94 5.84
C THR A 136 16.79 -2.41 4.93
N ALA A 137 17.78 -1.71 5.51
CA ALA A 137 18.97 -1.30 4.79
C ALA A 137 19.84 -2.50 4.33
N LYS A 138 19.61 -3.69 4.88
CA LYS A 138 20.32 -4.94 4.54
C LYS A 138 19.60 -5.78 3.51
N ASN A 139 18.44 -5.32 3.02
CA ASN A 139 17.71 -6.05 2.00
C ASN A 139 18.57 -6.28 0.76
N PRO A 140 18.76 -7.52 0.30
CA PRO A 140 19.67 -7.82 -0.82
C PRO A 140 19.21 -7.28 -2.17
N TYR A 141 17.93 -6.91 -2.30
CA TYR A 141 17.34 -6.49 -3.58
C TYR A 141 17.24 -4.96 -3.70
N ASN A 142 16.83 -4.29 -2.62
CA ASN A 142 16.49 -2.86 -2.64
C ASN A 142 16.88 -2.10 -1.36
N GLY A 143 17.82 -2.63 -0.57
CA GLY A 143 18.31 -1.99 0.64
C GLY A 143 18.92 -0.60 0.40
N ASN A 144 19.44 -0.33 -0.80
CA ASN A 144 19.93 0.99 -1.20
C ASN A 144 18.82 2.06 -1.25
N LEU A 145 17.54 1.66 -1.33
CA LEU A 145 16.38 2.56 -1.28
C LEU A 145 15.85 2.77 0.13
N HIS A 146 16.38 2.07 1.15
CA HIS A 146 15.87 2.07 2.52
C HIS A 146 15.62 3.47 3.07
N ALA A 147 16.63 4.36 3.03
CA ALA A 147 16.50 5.70 3.61
C ALA A 147 15.33 6.51 3.00
N LYS A 148 15.10 6.39 1.69
CA LYS A 148 14.00 7.05 0.99
C LYS A 148 12.66 6.39 1.35
N SER A 149 12.62 5.07 1.36
CA SER A 149 11.41 4.29 1.71
C SER A 149 11.00 4.55 3.16
N TYR A 150 11.93 4.54 4.10
CA TYR A 150 11.67 4.85 5.50
C TYR A 150 11.13 6.27 5.69
N SER A 151 11.77 7.26 5.05
CA SER A 151 11.32 8.66 5.11
C SER A 151 9.90 8.84 4.55
N LEU A 152 9.60 8.20 3.41
CA LEU A 152 8.25 8.22 2.83
C LEU A 152 7.24 7.53 3.75
N SER A 153 7.54 6.33 4.23
CA SER A 153 6.71 5.56 5.15
C SER A 153 6.37 6.35 6.40
N LYS A 154 7.37 7.00 7.01
CA LYS A 154 7.16 7.84 8.19
C LYS A 154 6.20 9.00 7.90
N LYS A 155 6.41 9.73 6.80
CA LYS A 155 5.54 10.83 6.42
C LYS A 155 4.11 10.37 6.16
N ILE A 156 3.91 9.27 5.43
CA ILE A 156 2.58 8.71 5.19
C ILE A 156 1.88 8.40 6.51
N THR A 157 2.57 7.68 7.42
CA THR A 157 1.98 7.31 8.72
C THR A 157 1.63 8.56 9.54
N ASP A 158 2.53 9.53 9.63
CA ASP A 158 2.30 10.76 10.40
C ASP A 158 1.10 11.55 9.86
N TYR A 159 1.01 11.75 8.54
CA TYR A 159 -0.10 12.48 7.92
C TYR A 159 -1.43 11.74 8.00
N VAL A 160 -1.44 10.43 7.81
CA VAL A 160 -2.67 9.63 7.97
C VAL A 160 -3.16 9.70 9.41
N CYS A 161 -2.28 9.55 10.39
CA CYS A 161 -2.64 9.64 11.80
C CYS A 161 -3.14 11.04 12.19
N ALA A 162 -2.50 12.09 11.68
CA ALA A 162 -2.95 13.47 11.92
C ALA A 162 -4.34 13.72 11.31
N ALA A 163 -4.62 13.20 10.13
CA ALA A 163 -5.89 13.39 9.43
C ALA A 163 -7.04 12.55 9.99
N THR A 164 -6.75 11.38 10.56
CA THR A 164 -7.77 10.40 11.01
C THR A 164 -7.95 10.35 12.53
N GLY A 165 -6.99 10.87 13.29
CA GLY A 165 -6.93 10.66 14.73
C GLY A 165 -6.52 9.24 15.14
N PHE A 166 -6.12 8.40 14.20
CA PHE A 166 -5.68 7.04 14.49
C PHE A 166 -4.34 7.03 15.24
N LYS A 167 -4.16 6.03 16.11
CA LYS A 167 -2.89 5.83 16.81
C LYS A 167 -1.76 5.60 15.81
N ASN A 168 -0.69 6.38 15.95
CA ASN A 168 0.52 6.19 15.17
C ASN A 168 1.30 5.00 15.74
N ARG A 169 1.49 3.96 14.92
CA ARG A 169 2.25 2.76 15.27
C ARG A 169 3.64 2.72 14.63
N GLY A 170 4.03 3.82 13.99
CA GLY A 170 5.36 4.01 13.40
C GLY A 170 5.60 3.28 12.09
N VAL A 171 6.87 3.11 11.78
CA VAL A 171 7.36 2.36 10.62
C VAL A 171 7.98 1.06 11.11
N GLN A 172 7.54 -0.05 10.55
CA GLN A 172 8.13 -1.36 10.78
C GLN A 172 9.04 -1.73 9.62
N GLU A 173 10.30 -2.04 9.92
CA GLU A 173 11.25 -2.52 8.94
C GLU A 173 11.20 -4.04 8.86
N THR A 174 11.12 -4.60 7.64
CA THR A 174 11.04 -6.04 7.43
C THR A 174 11.48 -6.44 6.03
N ASP A 175 12.14 -7.59 5.91
CA ASP A 175 12.51 -8.22 4.64
C ASP A 175 11.72 -9.51 4.39
N SER A 176 10.69 -9.77 5.19
CA SER A 176 9.86 -10.97 5.07
C SER A 176 8.65 -10.79 4.15
N MET A 177 8.43 -9.59 3.62
CA MET A 177 7.35 -9.32 2.68
C MET A 177 7.81 -9.66 1.25
N SER A 178 6.92 -10.27 0.47
CA SER A 178 7.12 -10.52 -0.96
C SER A 178 6.58 -9.35 -1.78
N GLY A 179 7.28 -8.98 -2.84
CA GLY A 179 6.90 -7.93 -3.77
C GLY A 179 7.77 -6.71 -3.75
#